data_f5a7173d5cb7c59cd033130f1e8da928
#
_entry.id   f5a7173d5cb7c59cd033130f1e8da928
#
_cell.length_a   1.000
_cell.length_b   1.000
_cell.length_c   1.000
_cell.angle_alpha   90.00
_cell.angle_beta   90.00
_cell.angle_gamma   90.00
#
_symmetry.space_group_name_H-M   'P 1'
#
loop_
_entity.id
_entity.type
_entity.pdbx_description
1 polymer ?
#
loop_
_entity_poly.entity_id
_entity_poly.type
_entity_poly.pdbx_seq_one_letter_code
_entity_poly.pdbx_strand_id
1 'polypeptide(L)'
;MPGTTPTAANTALSTAMVLVPNAADGWLAVDDEVVVYDVRAQACHVFEGVAALAWQCLDGDGSIDDILTDFADIFEVDLELVQQDLVPLFTDGFEKELIVENQND
;
A
#
# COMPACT_ATOMS: atom_id res chain seq x y z
N MET A 1 19.95 13.95 -20.86
CA MET A 1 19.52 13.67 -20.61
C MET A 1 19.14 13.27 -20.05
N PRO A 2 19.26 13.50 -19.89
CA PRO A 2 18.92 13.23 -19.41
C PRO A 2 18.29 12.73 -18.78
N GLY A 3 18.33 12.42 -18.67
CA GLY A 3 17.54 12.03 -18.24
C GLY A 3 17.28 11.36 -17.32
N THR A 4 17.51 11.09 -17.24
CA THR A 4 17.28 10.57 -16.60
C THR A 4 16.63 10.42 -15.56
N THR A 5 17.10 10.37 -14.90
CA THR A 5 16.57 10.62 -13.87
C THR A 5 15.23 10.50 -13.65
N PRO A 6 14.66 10.97 -14.31
CA PRO A 6 13.33 10.95 -14.24
C PRO A 6 12.78 9.63 -14.08
N THR A 7 13.52 8.70 -14.32
CA THR A 7 13.04 7.38 -14.17
C THR A 7 12.46 7.16 -12.83
N ALA A 8 13.17 7.56 -11.81
CA ALA A 8 12.67 7.38 -10.47
C ALA A 8 11.40 8.16 -10.28
N ALA A 9 11.40 9.36 -10.80
CA ALA A 9 10.24 10.20 -10.67
C ALA A 9 9.04 9.60 -11.37
N ASN A 10 9.30 8.79 -12.37
CA ASN A 10 8.23 8.22 -13.13
C ASN A 10 7.70 6.92 -12.56
N THR A 11 8.25 6.50 -11.44
CA THR A 11 7.77 5.31 -10.79
C THR A 11 6.56 5.68 -9.97
N ALA A 12 5.49 6.02 -10.66
CA ALA A 12 4.27 6.37 -9.99
C ALA A 12 3.48 5.12 -9.69
N LEU A 13 2.67 5.19 -8.66
CA LEU A 13 1.81 4.09 -8.30
C LEU A 13 0.79 3.86 -9.40
N SER A 14 0.64 2.62 -9.80
CA SER A 14 -0.41 2.20 -10.72
C SER A 14 -1.29 1.21 -9.98
N THR A 15 -2.60 1.33 -10.12
CA THR A 15 -3.53 0.43 -9.43
C THR A 15 -3.49 -0.98 -10.00
N ALA A 16 -2.79 -1.17 -11.12
CA ALA A 16 -2.57 -2.51 -11.65
C ALA A 16 -1.43 -3.23 -10.96
N MET A 17 -0.65 -2.52 -10.16
CA MET A 17 0.46 -3.13 -9.44
C MET A 17 -0.02 -4.05 -8.33
N VAL A 18 0.78 -5.07 -8.07
CA VAL A 18 0.61 -5.93 -6.91
C VAL A 18 1.65 -5.47 -5.90
N LEU A 19 1.19 -5.03 -4.74
CA LEU A 19 2.07 -4.47 -3.73
C LEU A 19 2.17 -5.40 -2.53
N VAL A 20 3.33 -5.35 -1.89
CA VAL A 20 3.57 -6.11 -0.65
C VAL A 20 4.28 -5.19 0.33
N PRO A 21 4.21 -5.48 1.63
CA PRO A 21 5.00 -4.73 2.61
C PRO A 21 6.48 -4.90 2.29
N ASN A 22 7.25 -3.86 2.55
CA ASN A 22 8.69 -3.92 2.35
C ASN A 22 9.29 -4.93 3.34
N ALA A 23 9.95 -5.95 2.83
CA ALA A 23 10.49 -7.01 3.68
C ALA A 23 11.57 -6.52 4.63
N ALA A 24 12.19 -5.36 4.34
CA ALA A 24 13.19 -4.79 5.24
C ALA A 24 12.60 -4.23 6.50
N ASP A 25 11.30 -3.93 6.51
CA ASP A 25 10.60 -3.35 7.65
C ASP A 25 9.85 -4.43 8.39
N GLY A 26 9.64 -4.22 9.68
CA GLY A 26 8.81 -5.14 10.45
C GLY A 26 7.41 -4.58 10.61
N TRP A 27 6.42 -5.45 10.73
CA TRP A 27 5.08 -4.99 11.03
C TRP A 27 4.33 -6.05 11.82
N LEU A 28 3.30 -5.59 12.53
CA LEU A 28 2.55 -6.42 13.44
C LEU A 28 1.11 -5.95 13.50
N ALA A 29 0.19 -6.89 13.43
CA ALA A 29 -1.22 -6.57 13.59
C ALA A 29 -1.61 -6.78 15.05
N VAL A 30 -2.20 -5.76 15.66
CA VAL A 30 -2.63 -5.80 17.06
C VAL A 30 -4.06 -5.27 17.12
N ASP A 31 -5.00 -6.13 17.43
CA ASP A 31 -6.41 -5.76 17.46
C ASP A 31 -6.82 -5.15 16.12
N ASP A 32 -7.28 -3.91 16.12
CA ASP A 32 -7.72 -3.22 14.90
C ASP A 32 -6.63 -2.43 14.23
N GLU A 33 -5.40 -2.55 14.72
CA GLU A 33 -4.30 -1.69 14.26
C GLU A 33 -3.20 -2.51 13.62
N VAL A 34 -2.46 -1.84 12.74
CA VAL A 34 -1.22 -2.40 12.21
C VAL A 34 -0.12 -1.42 12.52
N VAL A 35 0.93 -1.91 13.13
CA VAL A 35 2.10 -1.10 13.46
C VAL A 35 3.23 -1.52 12.53
N VAL A 36 3.80 -0.55 11.82
CA VAL A 36 4.88 -0.79 10.87
C VAL A 36 6.11 -0.05 11.36
N TYR A 37 7.23 -0.75 11.51
CA TYR A 37 8.48 -0.11 11.86
C TYR A 37 9.28 0.15 10.60
N ASP A 38 9.47 1.43 10.30
CA ASP A 38 10.24 1.87 9.15
C ASP A 38 11.70 1.93 9.56
N VAL A 39 12.46 0.95 9.13
CA VAL A 39 13.86 0.80 9.55
C VAL A 39 14.69 1.99 9.12
N ARG A 40 14.44 2.51 7.93
CA ARG A 40 15.26 3.60 7.42
C ARG A 40 14.98 4.91 8.14
N ALA A 41 13.73 5.19 8.42
CA ALA A 41 13.35 6.40 9.14
C ALA A 41 13.47 6.23 10.65
N GLN A 42 13.62 4.98 11.11
CA GLN A 42 13.65 4.66 12.54
C GLN A 42 12.40 5.20 13.23
N ALA A 43 11.26 4.94 12.63
CA ALA A 43 9.99 5.44 13.11
C ALA A 43 8.91 4.38 12.96
N CYS A 44 7.90 4.47 13.80
CA CYS A 44 6.76 3.59 13.71
C CYS A 44 5.61 4.32 13.06
N HIS A 45 4.88 3.59 12.23
CA HIS A 45 3.65 4.09 11.62
C HIS A 45 2.51 3.22 12.10
N VAL A 46 1.42 3.83 12.51
CA VAL A 46 0.26 3.09 13.00
C VAL A 46 -0.90 3.32 12.05
N PHE A 47 -1.46 2.23 11.57
CA PHE A 47 -2.65 2.27 10.74
C PHE A 47 -3.81 1.68 11.51
N GLU A 48 -4.97 2.31 11.39
CA GLU A 48 -6.15 1.89 12.14
C GLU A 48 -7.33 1.70 11.20
N GLY A 49 -8.29 0.92 11.64
CA GLY A 49 -9.54 0.76 10.92
C GLY A 49 -9.34 0.24 9.52
N VAL A 50 -9.92 0.94 8.56
CA VAL A 50 -9.85 0.53 7.15
C VAL A 50 -8.43 0.49 6.65
N ALA A 51 -7.59 1.42 7.10
CA ALA A 51 -6.18 1.44 6.70
C ALA A 51 -5.46 0.17 7.15
N ALA A 52 -5.76 -0.30 8.36
CA ALA A 52 -5.15 -1.53 8.87
C ALA A 52 -5.62 -2.73 8.08
N LEU A 53 -6.89 -2.77 7.70
CA LEU A 53 -7.41 -3.85 6.88
C LEU A 53 -6.77 -3.84 5.50
N ALA A 54 -6.62 -2.66 4.93
CA ALA A 54 -6.01 -2.53 3.62
C ALA A 54 -4.56 -3.02 3.64
N TRP A 55 -3.83 -2.69 4.70
CA TRP A 55 -2.45 -3.16 4.85
C TRP A 55 -2.40 -4.68 4.82
N GLN A 56 -3.33 -5.32 5.54
CA GLN A 56 -3.33 -6.77 5.65
C GLN A 56 -3.72 -7.45 4.34
N CYS A 57 -4.27 -6.70 3.39
CA CYS A 57 -4.59 -7.24 2.08
C CYS A 57 -3.39 -7.24 1.14
N LEU A 58 -2.26 -6.68 1.56
CA LEU A 58 -1.05 -6.62 0.75
C LEU A 58 -0.30 -7.94 0.87
N ASP A 59 -0.88 -8.98 0.33
CA ASP A 59 -0.33 -10.33 0.47
C ASP A 59 0.36 -10.83 -0.79
N GLY A 60 0.47 -9.97 -1.79
CA GLY A 60 1.15 -10.35 -3.02
C GLY A 60 0.28 -11.12 -4.01
N ASP A 61 -1.00 -11.23 -3.71
CA ASP A 61 -1.87 -12.06 -4.52
C ASP A 61 -2.76 -11.28 -5.48
N GLY A 62 -3.17 -10.07 -5.11
CA GLY A 62 -4.03 -9.27 -5.96
C GLY A 62 -3.46 -7.89 -6.18
N SER A 63 -3.91 -7.24 -7.25
CA SER A 63 -3.50 -5.87 -7.54
C SER A 63 -4.25 -4.91 -6.62
N ILE A 64 -3.83 -3.64 -6.66
CA ILE A 64 -4.55 -2.61 -5.92
C ILE A 64 -6.00 -2.56 -6.39
N ASP A 65 -6.24 -2.66 -7.70
CA ASP A 65 -7.60 -2.68 -8.23
C ASP A 65 -8.42 -3.80 -7.61
N ASP A 66 -7.83 -4.97 -7.44
CA ASP A 66 -8.52 -6.10 -6.82
C ASP A 66 -8.89 -5.79 -5.38
N ILE A 67 -7.96 -5.19 -4.64
CA ILE A 67 -8.20 -4.84 -3.25
C ILE A 67 -9.32 -3.80 -3.15
N LEU A 68 -9.27 -2.79 -3.99
CA LEU A 68 -10.28 -1.73 -3.98
C LEU A 68 -11.65 -2.29 -4.31
N THR A 69 -11.72 -3.18 -5.30
CA THR A 69 -12.98 -3.80 -5.71
C THR A 69 -13.53 -4.66 -4.58
N ASP A 70 -12.68 -5.43 -3.93
CA ASP A 70 -13.10 -6.26 -2.82
C ASP A 70 -13.65 -5.43 -1.67
N PHE A 71 -12.99 -4.31 -1.37
CA PHE A 71 -13.46 -3.42 -0.31
C PHE A 71 -14.82 -2.83 -0.65
N ALA A 72 -14.99 -2.37 -1.90
CA ALA A 72 -16.26 -1.80 -2.32
C ALA A 72 -17.38 -2.83 -2.18
N ASP A 73 -17.08 -4.07 -2.50
CA ASP A 73 -18.03 -5.14 -2.46
C ASP A 73 -18.39 -5.54 -1.03
N ILE A 74 -17.37 -5.72 -0.21
CA ILE A 74 -17.56 -6.16 1.17
C ILE A 74 -18.31 -5.12 1.99
N PHE A 75 -17.96 -3.85 1.82
CA PHE A 75 -18.57 -2.78 2.60
C PHE A 75 -19.80 -2.18 1.93
N GLU A 76 -20.12 -2.67 0.72
CA GLU A 76 -21.31 -2.22 -0.02
C GLU A 76 -21.32 -0.72 -0.22
N VAL A 77 -20.17 -0.20 -0.66
CA VAL A 77 -20.01 1.22 -0.96
C VAL A 77 -19.52 1.37 -2.38
N ASP A 78 -19.63 2.59 -2.91
CA ASP A 78 -19.16 2.87 -4.26
C ASP A 78 -17.66 2.71 -4.36
N LEU A 79 -17.23 2.10 -5.45
CA LEU A 79 -15.80 1.92 -5.72
C LEU A 79 -15.07 3.26 -5.69
N GLU A 80 -15.72 4.30 -6.18
CA GLU A 80 -15.11 5.62 -6.22
C GLU A 80 -14.76 6.13 -4.83
N LEU A 81 -15.62 5.87 -3.86
CA LEU A 81 -15.35 6.26 -2.48
C LEU A 81 -14.17 5.48 -1.91
N VAL A 82 -14.10 4.20 -2.22
CA VAL A 82 -12.98 3.37 -1.76
C VAL A 82 -11.69 3.89 -2.37
N GLN A 83 -11.71 4.24 -3.64
CA GLN A 83 -10.53 4.78 -4.32
C GLN A 83 -10.08 6.07 -3.67
N GLN A 84 -11.01 6.95 -3.34
CA GLN A 84 -10.67 8.23 -2.72
C GLN A 84 -10.01 8.05 -1.37
N ASP A 85 -10.40 7.02 -0.65
CA ASP A 85 -9.87 6.78 0.69
C ASP A 85 -8.57 5.98 0.69
N LEU A 86 -8.48 4.97 -0.16
CA LEU A 86 -7.37 4.03 -0.08
C LEU A 86 -6.22 4.31 -1.04
N VAL A 87 -6.50 4.89 -2.21
CA VAL A 87 -5.40 5.17 -3.14
C VAL A 87 -4.37 6.12 -2.54
N PRO A 88 -4.78 7.20 -1.84
CA PRO A 88 -3.78 8.04 -1.18
C PRO A 88 -2.97 7.29 -0.12
N LEU A 89 -3.58 6.36 0.57
CA LEU A 89 -2.89 5.54 1.56
C LEU A 89 -1.81 4.69 0.90
N PHE A 90 -2.16 4.01 -0.17
CA PHE A 90 -1.19 3.18 -0.89
C PHE A 90 -0.10 4.04 -1.52
N THR A 91 -0.48 5.20 -2.07
CA THR A 91 0.47 6.11 -2.69
C THR A 91 1.49 6.59 -1.65
N ASP A 92 1.01 6.98 -0.49
CA ASP A 92 1.88 7.47 0.58
C ASP A 92 2.83 6.36 1.05
N GLY A 93 2.30 5.16 1.26
CA GLY A 93 3.13 4.04 1.68
C GLY A 93 4.15 3.65 0.62
N PHE A 94 3.75 3.73 -0.65
CA PHE A 94 4.66 3.42 -1.74
C PHE A 94 5.79 4.45 -1.84
N GLU A 95 5.45 5.72 -1.68
CA GLU A 95 6.46 6.78 -1.71
C GLU A 95 7.43 6.70 -0.55
N LYS A 96 6.94 6.28 0.61
CA LYS A 96 7.79 6.09 1.78
C LYS A 96 8.52 4.76 1.77
N GLU A 97 8.25 3.95 0.76
CA GLU A 97 8.84 2.62 0.62
C GLU A 97 8.48 1.68 1.76
N LEU A 98 7.36 1.93 2.40
CA LEU A 98 6.79 0.98 3.35
C LEU A 98 6.16 -0.20 2.63
N ILE A 99 5.66 0.05 1.42
CA ILE A 99 5.16 -1.00 0.54
C ILE A 99 5.88 -0.87 -0.78
N VAL A 100 6.08 -2.00 -1.41
CA VAL A 100 6.83 -2.05 -2.66
C VAL A 100 6.12 -2.96 -3.63
N GLU A 101 6.46 -2.82 -4.89
CA GLU A 101 5.88 -3.68 -5.90
C GLU A 101 6.42 -5.10 -5.73
N ASN A 102 5.52 -6.07 -5.81
CA ASN A 102 5.90 -7.47 -5.70
C ASN A 102 6.69 -7.86 -6.95
N GLN A 103 7.94 -8.19 -6.75
CA GLN A 103 8.85 -8.53 -7.85
C GLN A 103 8.87 -10.02 -8.13
N ASN A 104 7.95 -10.73 -7.58
CA ASN A 104 7.92 -12.16 -7.73
C ASN A 104 7.54 -12.52 -9.17
N ASP A 105 8.40 -13.22 -9.82
CA ASP A 105 8.17 -13.65 -11.19
C ASP A 105 7.68 -15.06 -11.27
#